data_8e6759c4b01ed1a4d22cd6d416c6a7fa
#
_entry.id   8e6759c4b01ed1a4d22cd6d416c6a7fa
#
_cell.length_a   1.000
_cell.length_b   1.000
_cell.length_c   1.000
_cell.angle_alpha   90.00
_cell.angle_beta   90.00
_cell.angle_gamma   90.00
#
_symmetry.space_group_name_H-M   'P 1'
#
loop_
_entity.id
_entity.type
_entity.pdbx_description
1 polymer ?
#
loop_
_entity_poly.entity_id
_entity_poly.type
_entity_poly.pdbx_seq_one_letter_code
_entity_poly.pdbx_strand_id
1 'polypeptide(L)'
;MPSGKTHDTITVLLAVPTAAAAFAVTGDFWLSLVVFCGFIFGGLMFGPDLDTGSSQYGRWSIFRFFWFPYRNFFKHRSRWSHGLIFGTVLRVIYFMGVVTCVAFIVAYVYTAYVGGNLPGVSDFARVWAQVRTYSDRLLGEYGLAGLFVGMWLGAASHTLTDIAGTYVKTGKAGL
;
A
#
# COMPACT_ATOMS: atom_id res chain seq x y z
N MET A 1 -2.72 -14.30 18.23
CA MET A 1 -2.10 -13.46 17.20
C MET A 1 -0.82 -12.89 17.74
N PRO A 2 0.18 -12.67 16.91
CA PRO A 2 1.36 -11.89 17.26
C PRO A 2 0.97 -10.44 17.62
N SER A 3 1.83 -9.76 18.35
CA SER A 3 1.62 -8.34 18.67
C SER A 3 1.95 -7.45 17.46
N GLY A 4 1.44 -6.21 17.39
CA GLY A 4 1.83 -5.26 16.37
C GLY A 4 3.34 -5.03 16.31
N LYS A 5 4.03 -5.04 17.46
CA LYS A 5 5.50 -4.95 17.53
C LYS A 5 6.18 -6.15 16.85
N THR A 6 5.62 -7.35 16.99
CA THR A 6 6.14 -8.55 16.32
C THR A 6 6.06 -8.42 14.80
N HIS A 7 4.93 -7.94 14.27
CA HIS A 7 4.77 -7.69 12.85
C HIS A 7 5.75 -6.66 12.33
N ASP A 8 5.93 -5.56 13.06
CA ASP A 8 6.89 -4.51 12.71
C ASP A 8 8.32 -5.06 12.65
N THR A 9 8.71 -5.82 13.67
CA THR A 9 10.06 -6.43 13.74
C THR A 9 10.28 -7.38 12.55
N ILE A 10 9.31 -8.24 12.24
CA ILE A 10 9.42 -9.18 11.12
C ILE A 10 9.49 -8.43 9.80
N THR A 11 8.68 -7.38 9.62
CA THR A 11 8.74 -6.52 8.43
C THR A 11 10.14 -5.92 8.24
N VAL A 12 10.70 -5.33 9.29
CA VAL A 12 12.04 -4.72 9.20
C VAL A 12 13.13 -5.77 8.91
N LEU A 13 13.07 -6.92 9.57
CA LEU A 13 14.05 -7.99 9.37
C LEU A 13 13.97 -8.60 7.97
N LEU A 14 12.79 -8.73 7.38
CA LEU A 14 12.61 -9.30 6.05
C LEU A 14 12.86 -8.30 4.91
N ALA A 15 12.89 -7.01 5.18
CA ALA A 15 13.10 -5.99 4.17
C ALA A 15 14.47 -6.12 3.49
N VAL A 16 15.54 -6.37 4.27
CA VAL A 16 16.90 -6.50 3.73
C VAL A 16 17.05 -7.73 2.83
N PRO A 17 16.68 -8.96 3.26
CA PRO A 17 16.74 -10.12 2.38
C PRO A 17 15.85 -9.99 1.14
N THR A 18 14.70 -9.30 1.24
CA THR A 18 13.85 -9.03 0.07
C THR A 18 14.55 -8.12 -0.93
N ALA A 19 15.20 -7.05 -0.48
CA ALA A 19 15.99 -6.18 -1.35
C ALA A 19 17.18 -6.91 -1.97
N ALA A 20 17.88 -7.74 -1.19
CA ALA A 20 18.98 -8.56 -1.70
C ALA A 20 18.51 -9.55 -2.78
N ALA A 21 17.35 -10.18 -2.59
CA ALA A 21 16.75 -11.05 -3.60
C ALA A 21 16.35 -10.26 -4.87
N ALA A 22 15.79 -9.07 -4.71
CA ALA A 22 15.47 -8.18 -5.84
C ALA A 22 16.75 -7.82 -6.62
N PHE A 23 17.84 -7.48 -5.94
CA PHE A 23 19.13 -7.20 -6.57
C PHE A 23 19.70 -8.44 -7.29
N ALA A 24 19.64 -9.59 -6.66
CA ALA A 24 20.13 -10.83 -7.26
C ALA A 24 19.38 -11.19 -8.56
N VAL A 25 18.08 -10.85 -8.64
CA VAL A 25 17.25 -11.15 -9.82
C VAL A 25 17.43 -10.09 -10.91
N THR A 26 17.53 -8.80 -10.54
CA THR A 26 17.49 -7.69 -11.51
C THR A 26 18.86 -7.12 -11.86
N GLY A 27 19.86 -7.28 -10.99
CA GLY A 27 21.14 -6.59 -11.09
C GLY A 27 21.06 -5.07 -10.88
N ASP A 28 19.88 -4.54 -10.58
CA ASP A 28 19.61 -3.11 -10.44
C ASP A 28 19.50 -2.71 -8.96
N PHE A 29 20.52 -1.97 -8.48
CA PHE A 29 20.55 -1.50 -7.09
C PHE A 29 19.41 -0.52 -6.80
N TRP A 30 19.11 0.40 -7.74
CA TRP A 30 18.06 1.40 -7.54
C TRP A 30 16.70 0.76 -7.44
N LEU A 31 16.37 -0.18 -8.35
CA LEU A 31 15.12 -0.93 -8.30
C LEU A 31 15.00 -1.74 -7.01
N SER A 32 16.12 -2.31 -6.52
CA SER A 32 16.13 -3.05 -5.24
C SER A 32 15.84 -2.15 -4.06
N LEU A 33 16.32 -0.90 -4.07
CA LEU A 33 16.03 0.11 -3.07
C LEU A 33 14.54 0.51 -3.11
N VAL A 34 13.97 0.64 -4.31
CA VAL A 34 12.52 0.90 -4.49
C VAL A 34 11.69 -0.24 -3.92
N VAL A 35 12.08 -1.51 -4.19
CA VAL A 35 11.44 -2.69 -3.60
C VAL A 35 11.55 -2.70 -2.08
N PHE A 36 12.73 -2.36 -1.53
CA PHE A 36 12.94 -2.24 -0.09
C PHE A 36 11.98 -1.22 0.54
N CYS A 37 11.93 0.00 -0.02
CA CYS A 37 11.03 1.06 0.47
C CYS A 37 9.57 0.64 0.38
N GLY A 38 9.18 0.02 -0.74
CA GLY A 38 7.85 -0.54 -0.93
C GLY A 38 7.52 -1.60 0.11
N PHE A 39 8.46 -2.50 0.41
CA PHE A 39 8.27 -3.56 1.41
C PHE A 39 8.04 -2.98 2.81
N ILE A 40 8.87 -2.05 3.24
CA ILE A 40 8.72 -1.36 4.54
C ILE A 40 7.37 -0.64 4.60
N PHE A 41 7.02 0.12 3.57
CA PHE A 41 5.74 0.82 3.52
C PHE A 41 4.56 -0.15 3.54
N GLY A 42 4.60 -1.23 2.74
CA GLY A 42 3.58 -2.26 2.67
C GLY A 42 3.32 -2.96 4.00
N GLY A 43 4.39 -3.35 4.70
CA GLY A 43 4.29 -4.05 5.97
C GLY A 43 3.90 -3.17 7.15
N LEU A 44 4.42 -1.92 7.19
CA LEU A 44 4.19 -1.04 8.34
C LEU A 44 2.94 -0.16 8.21
N MET A 45 2.58 0.29 7.01
CA MET A 45 1.53 1.29 6.81
C MET A 45 0.41 0.85 5.87
N PHE A 46 0.67 -0.08 4.95
CA PHE A 46 -0.27 -0.46 3.89
C PHE A 46 -0.72 -1.92 3.97
N GLY A 47 -0.60 -2.52 5.14
CA GLY A 47 -0.95 -3.91 5.39
C GLY A 47 -2.45 -4.15 5.61
N PRO A 48 -2.83 -5.41 5.87
CA PRO A 48 -4.22 -5.84 5.96
C PRO A 48 -5.01 -5.19 7.11
N ASP A 49 -4.34 -4.82 8.18
CA ASP A 49 -4.97 -4.27 9.40
C ASP A 49 -5.49 -2.83 9.27
N LEU A 50 -5.46 -2.25 8.06
CA LEU A 50 -6.11 -0.96 7.77
C LEU A 50 -7.64 -1.03 7.88
N ASP A 51 -8.22 -2.22 7.91
CA ASP A 51 -9.64 -2.45 8.14
C ASP A 51 -10.05 -2.36 9.63
N THR A 52 -9.07 -2.15 10.54
CA THR A 52 -9.30 -2.02 11.98
C THR A 52 -8.62 -0.80 12.58
N GLY A 53 -8.86 -0.52 13.90
CA GLY A 53 -8.15 0.51 14.66
C GLY A 53 -6.73 0.11 15.07
N SER A 54 -5.98 -0.48 14.16
CA SER A 54 -4.63 -1.01 14.39
C SER A 54 -3.55 0.08 14.43
N SER A 55 -2.31 -0.34 14.73
CA SER A 55 -1.13 0.51 14.62
C SER A 55 -0.88 0.98 13.20
N GLN A 56 -1.17 0.14 12.19
CA GLN A 56 -1.07 0.51 10.77
C GLN A 56 -2.01 1.68 10.43
N TYR A 57 -3.27 1.59 10.85
CA TYR A 57 -4.24 2.68 10.70
C TYR A 57 -3.81 3.95 11.45
N GLY A 58 -3.30 3.80 12.67
CA GLY A 58 -2.83 4.92 13.50
C GLY A 58 -1.67 5.70 12.88
N ARG A 59 -0.77 5.04 12.15
CA ARG A 59 0.39 5.68 11.49
C ARG A 59 0.01 6.65 10.39
N TRP A 60 -1.18 6.55 9.83
CA TRP A 60 -1.68 7.53 8.86
C TRP A 60 -2.00 8.89 9.47
N SER A 61 -2.01 9.02 10.81
CA SER A 61 -2.24 10.27 11.52
C SER A 61 -3.49 11.02 11.01
N ILE A 62 -3.31 12.24 10.50
CA ILE A 62 -4.41 13.04 9.93
C ILE A 62 -4.99 12.40 8.66
N PHE A 63 -4.18 11.68 7.88
CA PHE A 63 -4.64 11.02 6.64
C PHE A 63 -5.41 9.72 6.87
N ARG A 64 -5.58 9.27 8.12
CA ARG A 64 -6.38 8.07 8.44
C ARG A 64 -7.82 8.16 7.96
N PHE A 65 -8.36 9.38 7.75
CA PHE A 65 -9.71 9.55 7.23
C PHE A 65 -9.89 8.95 5.81
N PHE A 66 -8.84 8.86 5.02
CA PHE A 66 -8.89 8.16 3.72
C PHE A 66 -9.26 6.69 3.86
N TRP A 67 -8.93 6.07 5.00
CA TRP A 67 -9.22 4.66 5.28
C TRP A 67 -10.54 4.43 6.01
N PHE A 68 -11.23 5.50 6.42
CA PHE A 68 -12.50 5.37 7.13
C PHE A 68 -13.57 4.62 6.31
N PRO A 69 -13.83 4.95 5.02
CA PRO A 69 -14.77 4.17 4.20
C PRO A 69 -14.32 2.71 4.01
N TYR A 70 -13.01 2.47 3.83
CA TYR A 70 -12.45 1.13 3.70
C TYR A 70 -12.77 0.26 4.93
N ARG A 71 -12.54 0.79 6.12
CA ARG A 71 -12.86 0.11 7.40
C ARG A 71 -14.33 -0.24 7.55
N ASN A 72 -15.21 0.63 7.10
CA ASN A 72 -16.64 0.41 7.24
C ASN A 72 -17.17 -0.58 6.21
N PHE A 73 -16.52 -0.69 5.05
CA PHE A 73 -16.96 -1.57 3.97
C PHE A 73 -16.43 -3.01 4.12
N PHE A 74 -15.18 -3.17 4.51
CA PHE A 74 -14.56 -4.49 4.64
C PHE A 74 -14.64 -5.02 6.07
N LYS A 75 -15.21 -6.23 6.21
CA LYS A 75 -15.16 -6.93 7.49
C LYS A 75 -13.73 -7.36 7.78
N HIS A 76 -13.30 -7.15 9.01
CA HIS A 76 -11.99 -7.61 9.49
C HIS A 76 -11.78 -9.10 9.21
N ARG A 77 -10.60 -9.45 8.72
CA ARG A 77 -10.21 -10.82 8.32
C ARG A 77 -11.06 -11.41 7.18
N SER A 78 -11.68 -10.57 6.37
CA SER A 78 -12.29 -11.07 5.14
C SER A 78 -11.22 -11.53 4.15
N ARG A 79 -11.56 -12.47 3.27
CA ARG A 79 -10.66 -12.88 2.16
C ARG A 79 -10.26 -11.72 1.26
N TRP A 80 -11.05 -10.64 1.26
CA TRP A 80 -10.83 -9.44 0.46
C TRP A 80 -9.83 -8.48 1.12
N SER A 81 -9.81 -8.37 2.44
CA SER A 81 -8.87 -7.50 3.15
C SER A 81 -7.56 -8.20 3.52
N HIS A 82 -7.61 -9.50 3.88
CA HIS A 82 -6.45 -10.29 4.33
C HIS A 82 -5.92 -11.27 3.29
N GLY A 83 -6.55 -11.35 2.10
CA GLY A 83 -6.05 -12.19 1.01
C GLY A 83 -4.65 -11.76 0.56
N LEU A 84 -3.73 -12.72 0.45
CA LEU A 84 -2.33 -12.47 0.09
C LEU A 84 -2.17 -11.68 -1.21
N ILE A 85 -2.96 -11.98 -2.22
CA ILE A 85 -2.90 -11.34 -3.55
C ILE A 85 -3.92 -10.20 -3.62
N PHE A 86 -5.19 -10.52 -3.46
CA PHE A 86 -6.28 -9.57 -3.69
C PHE A 86 -6.34 -8.45 -2.67
N GLY A 87 -5.96 -8.69 -1.42
CA GLY A 87 -6.02 -7.68 -0.37
C GLY A 87 -5.16 -6.45 -0.69
N THR A 88 -3.94 -6.62 -1.17
CA THR A 88 -3.08 -5.50 -1.53
C THR A 88 -3.56 -4.79 -2.80
N VAL A 89 -3.98 -5.56 -3.82
CA VAL A 89 -4.53 -4.99 -5.06
C VAL A 89 -5.75 -4.12 -4.75
N LEU A 90 -6.69 -4.62 -3.95
CA LEU A 90 -7.89 -3.87 -3.56
C LEU A 90 -7.55 -2.60 -2.76
N ARG A 91 -6.59 -2.66 -1.85
CA ARG A 91 -6.13 -1.47 -1.12
C ARG A 91 -5.52 -0.43 -2.05
N VAL A 92 -4.69 -0.86 -3.01
CA VAL A 92 -4.11 0.05 -4.01
C VAL A 92 -5.21 0.70 -4.86
N ILE A 93 -6.13 -0.09 -5.42
CA ILE A 93 -7.25 0.43 -6.22
C ILE A 93 -8.09 1.40 -5.39
N TYR A 94 -8.45 1.03 -4.16
CA TYR A 94 -9.20 1.87 -3.25
C TYR A 94 -8.48 3.20 -2.98
N PHE A 95 -7.20 3.14 -2.59
CA PHE A 95 -6.42 4.33 -2.25
C PHE A 95 -6.25 5.26 -3.45
N MET A 96 -5.92 4.72 -4.62
CA MET A 96 -5.82 5.49 -5.86
C MET A 96 -7.16 6.14 -6.22
N GLY A 97 -8.27 5.41 -6.06
CA GLY A 97 -9.61 5.96 -6.28
C GLY A 97 -9.92 7.13 -5.34
N VAL A 98 -9.66 6.96 -4.05
CA VAL A 98 -9.90 8.01 -3.03
C VAL A 98 -9.02 9.24 -3.30
N VAL A 99 -7.72 9.06 -3.55
CA VAL A 99 -6.80 10.17 -3.87
C VAL A 99 -7.26 10.90 -5.13
N THR A 100 -7.67 10.18 -6.16
CA THR A 100 -8.20 10.78 -7.40
C THR A 100 -9.48 11.58 -7.15
N CYS A 101 -10.43 11.04 -6.37
CA CYS A 101 -11.66 11.75 -6.01
C CYS A 101 -11.37 13.03 -5.21
N VAL A 102 -10.48 12.95 -4.22
CA VAL A 102 -10.10 14.13 -3.42
C VAL A 102 -9.40 15.18 -4.28
N ALA A 103 -8.47 14.77 -5.13
CA ALA A 103 -7.79 15.68 -6.06
C ALA A 103 -8.79 16.35 -7.02
N PHE A 104 -9.80 15.60 -7.50
CA PHE A 104 -10.89 16.15 -8.32
C PHE A 104 -11.68 17.21 -7.56
N ILE A 105 -12.14 16.90 -6.36
CA ILE A 105 -12.92 17.83 -5.54
C ILE A 105 -12.12 19.11 -5.25
N VAL A 106 -10.84 18.96 -4.88
CA VAL A 106 -9.97 20.12 -4.61
C VAL A 106 -9.78 20.97 -5.86
N ALA A 107 -9.48 20.35 -7.00
CA ALA A 107 -9.31 21.08 -8.26
C ALA A 107 -10.61 21.77 -8.69
N TYR A 108 -11.74 21.10 -8.56
CA TYR A 108 -13.06 21.66 -8.88
C TYR A 108 -13.38 22.88 -8.01
N VAL A 109 -13.23 22.77 -6.70
CA VAL A 109 -13.47 23.87 -5.76
C VAL A 109 -12.52 25.04 -6.01
N TYR A 110 -11.24 24.74 -6.25
CA TYR A 110 -10.24 25.77 -6.56
C TYR A 110 -10.60 26.54 -7.83
N THR A 111 -10.90 25.85 -8.93
CA THR A 111 -11.23 26.50 -10.21
C THR A 111 -12.56 27.26 -10.15
N ALA A 112 -13.55 26.75 -9.43
CA ALA A 112 -14.81 27.47 -9.18
C ALA A 112 -14.58 28.77 -8.39
N TYR A 113 -13.64 28.76 -7.43
CA TYR A 113 -13.30 29.94 -6.63
C TYR A 113 -12.50 30.98 -7.43
N VAL A 114 -11.53 30.55 -8.24
CA VAL A 114 -10.63 31.43 -9.01
C VAL A 114 -11.26 31.92 -10.33
N GLY A 115 -12.40 31.33 -10.74
CA GLY A 115 -13.08 31.67 -11.99
C GLY A 115 -12.45 31.06 -13.25
N GLY A 116 -11.78 29.91 -13.11
CA GLY A 116 -11.19 29.15 -14.22
C GLY A 116 -12.18 28.18 -14.87
N ASN A 117 -11.71 27.48 -15.92
CA ASN A 117 -12.45 26.37 -16.52
C ASN A 117 -12.49 25.17 -15.57
N LEU A 118 -13.68 24.60 -15.37
CA LEU A 118 -13.86 23.43 -14.53
C LEU A 118 -13.09 22.23 -15.12
N PRO A 119 -12.38 21.45 -14.27
CA PRO A 119 -11.62 20.30 -14.70
C PRO A 119 -12.54 19.19 -15.24
N GLY A 120 -12.21 18.66 -16.39
CA GLY A 120 -12.89 17.52 -17.00
C GLY A 120 -12.14 16.20 -16.81
N VAL A 121 -12.74 15.10 -17.24
CA VAL A 121 -12.12 13.76 -17.15
C VAL A 121 -10.79 13.69 -17.91
N SER A 122 -10.67 14.38 -19.03
CA SER A 122 -9.44 14.47 -19.83
C SER A 122 -8.28 15.13 -19.08
N ASP A 123 -8.57 16.06 -18.17
CA ASP A 123 -7.54 16.73 -17.36
C ASP A 123 -6.94 15.77 -16.35
N PHE A 124 -7.76 14.90 -15.75
CA PHE A 124 -7.29 13.84 -14.86
C PHE A 124 -6.46 12.80 -15.59
N ALA A 125 -6.87 12.38 -16.80
CA ALA A 125 -6.06 11.47 -17.61
C ALA A 125 -4.67 12.06 -17.90
N ARG A 126 -4.60 13.36 -18.22
CA ARG A 126 -3.32 14.07 -18.40
C ARG A 126 -2.48 14.12 -17.11
N VAL A 127 -3.08 14.41 -15.96
CA VAL A 127 -2.37 14.41 -14.67
C VAL A 127 -1.80 13.03 -14.36
N TRP A 128 -2.58 11.98 -14.54
CA TRP A 128 -2.09 10.61 -14.32
C TRP A 128 -0.98 10.21 -15.30
N ALA A 129 -1.06 10.64 -16.56
CA ALA A 129 0.03 10.45 -17.52
C ALA A 129 1.31 11.17 -17.09
N GLN A 130 1.19 12.40 -16.57
CA GLN A 130 2.32 13.14 -16.02
C GLN A 130 2.89 12.47 -14.77
N VAL A 131 2.04 12.02 -13.82
CA VAL A 131 2.48 11.26 -12.64
C VAL A 131 3.29 10.04 -13.05
N ARG A 132 2.83 9.29 -14.05
CA ARG A 132 3.59 8.15 -14.61
C ARG A 132 4.95 8.60 -15.13
N THR A 133 5.01 9.64 -15.97
CA THR A 133 6.27 10.15 -16.53
C THR A 133 7.24 10.59 -15.44
N TYR A 134 6.77 11.28 -14.40
CA TYR A 134 7.60 11.67 -13.27
C TYR A 134 8.07 10.46 -12.45
N SER A 135 7.18 9.48 -12.26
CA SER A 135 7.54 8.24 -11.55
C SER A 135 8.62 7.47 -12.31
N ASP A 136 8.51 7.35 -13.63
CA ASP A 136 9.50 6.67 -14.47
C ASP A 136 10.88 7.39 -14.43
N ARG A 137 10.88 8.73 -14.39
CA ARG A 137 12.10 9.52 -14.23
C ARG A 137 12.74 9.37 -12.84
N LEU A 138 11.92 9.29 -11.80
CA LEU A 138 12.40 9.25 -10.40
C LEU A 138 12.76 7.83 -9.97
N LEU A 139 11.94 6.85 -10.32
CA LEU A 139 12.05 5.47 -9.84
C LEU A 139 12.64 4.50 -10.87
N GLY A 140 12.82 4.95 -12.14
CA GLY A 140 13.19 4.10 -13.27
C GLY A 140 11.97 3.45 -13.94
N GLU A 141 12.17 2.89 -15.12
CA GLU A 141 11.12 2.29 -15.96
C GLU A 141 10.28 1.24 -15.22
N TYR A 142 10.92 0.41 -14.40
CA TYR A 142 10.27 -0.63 -13.61
C TYR A 142 9.96 -0.21 -12.16
N GLY A 143 10.21 1.05 -11.80
CA GLY A 143 10.14 1.52 -10.43
C GLY A 143 8.76 1.40 -9.82
N LEU A 144 7.68 1.74 -10.53
CA LEU A 144 6.30 1.56 -10.03
C LEU A 144 5.95 0.09 -9.82
N ALA A 145 6.41 -0.79 -10.73
CA ALA A 145 6.22 -2.23 -10.56
C ALA A 145 7.01 -2.75 -9.35
N GLY A 146 8.25 -2.33 -9.18
CA GLY A 146 9.08 -2.65 -8.02
C GLY A 146 8.48 -2.17 -6.72
N LEU A 147 7.97 -0.93 -6.69
CA LEU A 147 7.26 -0.38 -5.53
C LEU A 147 6.03 -1.23 -5.18
N PHE A 148 5.22 -1.57 -6.17
CA PHE A 148 4.03 -2.41 -5.98
C PHE A 148 4.39 -3.80 -5.46
N VAL A 149 5.40 -4.46 -6.06
CA VAL A 149 5.88 -5.79 -5.61
C VAL A 149 6.40 -5.72 -4.18
N GLY A 150 7.19 -4.69 -3.85
CA GLY A 150 7.66 -4.45 -2.49
C GLY A 150 6.48 -4.30 -1.52
N MET A 151 5.53 -3.43 -1.81
CA MET A 151 4.34 -3.22 -0.99
C MET A 151 3.53 -4.51 -0.80
N TRP A 152 3.36 -5.27 -1.88
CA TRP A 152 2.66 -6.55 -1.83
C TRP A 152 3.36 -7.55 -0.92
N LEU A 153 4.67 -7.73 -1.07
CA LEU A 153 5.47 -8.64 -0.25
C LEU A 153 5.47 -8.20 1.23
N GLY A 154 5.58 -6.89 1.50
CA GLY A 154 5.50 -6.34 2.84
C GLY A 154 4.13 -6.59 3.50
N ALA A 155 3.04 -6.36 2.79
CA ALA A 155 1.69 -6.68 3.27
C ALA A 155 1.49 -8.20 3.45
N ALA A 156 2.04 -9.02 2.54
CA ALA A 156 2.00 -10.47 2.62
C ALA A 156 2.76 -10.99 3.83
N SER A 157 3.91 -10.39 4.18
CA SER A 157 4.68 -10.78 5.38
C SER A 157 3.86 -10.63 6.66
N HIS A 158 3.02 -9.60 6.74
CA HIS A 158 2.08 -9.41 7.85
C HIS A 158 1.08 -10.58 7.94
N THR A 159 0.39 -10.88 6.84
CA THR A 159 -0.58 -11.99 6.78
C THR A 159 0.07 -13.34 7.10
N LEU A 160 1.28 -13.59 6.57
CA LEU A 160 2.01 -14.82 6.85
C LEU A 160 2.42 -14.93 8.32
N THR A 161 2.78 -13.82 8.96
CA THR A 161 3.07 -13.76 10.39
C THR A 161 1.85 -14.12 11.22
N ASP A 162 0.66 -13.69 10.83
CA ASP A 162 -0.59 -14.05 11.49
C ASP A 162 -0.90 -15.54 11.37
N ILE A 163 -0.75 -16.09 10.16
CA ILE A 163 -0.95 -17.52 9.92
C ILE A 163 0.03 -18.34 10.77
N ALA A 164 1.33 -17.99 10.73
CA ALA A 164 2.36 -18.68 11.48
C ALA A 164 2.11 -18.59 13.01
N GLY A 165 1.76 -17.40 13.52
CA GLY A 165 1.46 -17.20 14.92
C GLY A 165 0.20 -17.94 15.38
N THR A 166 -0.79 -18.11 14.51
CA THR A 166 -1.99 -18.91 14.79
C THR A 166 -1.63 -20.39 14.80
N TYR A 167 -0.85 -20.85 13.81
CA TYR A 167 -0.40 -22.24 13.73
C TYR A 167 0.39 -22.68 14.97
N VAL A 168 1.36 -21.87 15.41
CA VAL A 168 2.16 -22.15 16.61
C VAL A 168 1.28 -22.28 17.86
N LYS A 169 0.20 -21.50 17.96
CA LYS A 169 -0.69 -21.52 19.16
C LYS A 169 -1.76 -22.62 19.12
N THR A 170 -2.24 -22.99 17.95
CA THR A 170 -3.45 -23.82 17.82
C THR A 170 -3.22 -25.14 17.05
N GLY A 171 -2.06 -25.29 16.40
CA GLY A 171 -1.77 -26.41 15.49
C GLY A 171 -2.58 -26.36 14.18
N LYS A 172 -3.34 -25.29 13.93
CA LYS A 172 -4.18 -25.12 12.71
C LYS A 172 -3.77 -23.87 11.96
N ALA A 173 -3.54 -24.00 10.65
CA ALA A 173 -3.39 -22.84 9.78
C ALA A 173 -4.79 -22.24 9.55
N GLY A 174 -5.07 -21.10 10.18
CA GLY A 174 -6.33 -20.35 10.02
C GLY A 174 -6.05 -18.87 9.86
N LEU A 175 -6.75 -18.22 8.94
CA LEU A 175 -6.91 -16.77 8.85
C LEU A 175 -8.10 -16.33 9.69
#